data_bbd2266777557cd9f7a13b66e4f8352b
#
_entry.id   bbd2266777557cd9f7a13b66e4f8352b
#
_cell.length_a   1.000
_cell.length_b   1.000
_cell.length_c   1.000
_cell.angle_alpha   90.00
_cell.angle_beta   90.00
_cell.angle_gamma   90.00
#
_symmetry.space_group_name_H-M   'P 1'
#
loop_
_entity.id
_entity.type
_entity.pdbx_description
1 polymer ?
#
loop_
_entity_poly.entity_id
_entity_poly.type
_entity_poly.pdbx_seq_one_letter_code
_entity_poly.pdbx_strand_id
1 'polypeptide(L)'
;MERIRGKVKKHHIISMFAVSGLAAAMFSFNSQPIFDNTDNFVLFAQEEIKLEQGVQVSSGDLGSNKNLNIEKDSIINGNLFAKEISIDKNTIINGNASFNKLKLHKDAQILGTQTKPVQLPIANLPEIPDFQVGTQDFKFEGQDNTLAAGSYRNITLEKNSRLILEGGIYNLRKLELKDNSTLIFNAPAILNIQFKLRGHDKISILPGLNIKPDDLKINYLGMGPKTGREDDDDEINSLHDDKEKKDHKARKIGRPALFGKNSFLNFKLLALKASVHIGKESTLRGQVLARKIRIGKDSILSREEIFEKESDPTKLIAVDGVEFMANEIILLLTSASDISEAAEVAKFVGGSVTGSVSSIGLYKIEVNTNTATELQDVIGSIESASFSFVLSVSENALMAPR
;
A
#
# COMPACT_ATOMS: atom_id res chain seq x y z
N MET A 1 67.32 -63.88 1.18
CA MET A 1 66.02 -64.06 0.46
C MET A 1 64.94 -64.32 1.50
N GLU A 2 64.28 -63.33 2.02
CA GLU A 2 63.22 -63.50 2.99
C GLU A 2 62.02 -62.58 2.63
N ARG A 3 60.87 -63.19 2.44
CA ARG A 3 59.61 -62.51 2.12
C ARG A 3 58.99 -62.03 3.43
N ILE A 4 58.83 -60.74 3.60
CA ILE A 4 58.00 -60.21 4.67
C ILE A 4 56.63 -59.83 4.09
N ARG A 5 55.62 -60.57 4.49
CA ARG A 5 54.21 -60.30 4.22
C ARG A 5 53.71 -59.27 5.25
N GLY A 6 53.46 -58.05 4.83
CA GLY A 6 52.76 -57.04 5.63
C GLY A 6 51.23 -57.24 5.54
N LYS A 7 50.58 -57.56 6.64
CA LYS A 7 49.11 -57.58 6.80
C LYS A 7 48.58 -56.17 6.89
N VAL A 8 47.77 -55.75 5.92
CA VAL A 8 46.99 -54.50 5.99
C VAL A 8 45.80 -54.78 6.90
N LYS A 9 45.75 -54.07 8.05
CA LYS A 9 44.55 -54.02 8.91
C LYS A 9 43.52 -53.05 8.27
N LYS A 10 42.36 -53.62 7.87
CA LYS A 10 41.17 -52.85 7.54
C LYS A 10 40.65 -52.22 8.85
N HIS A 11 40.74 -50.93 8.98
CA HIS A 11 40.05 -50.21 10.03
C HIS A 11 38.67 -49.81 9.54
N HIS A 12 37.66 -50.20 10.32
CA HIS A 12 36.26 -49.80 10.19
C HIS A 12 36.13 -48.31 10.44
N ILE A 13 35.84 -47.56 9.40
CA ILE A 13 35.35 -46.20 9.47
C ILE A 13 33.94 -46.22 8.84
N ILE A 14 32.98 -46.73 9.56
CA ILE A 14 31.54 -46.55 9.24
C ILE A 14 30.85 -46.51 10.60
N SER A 15 30.58 -45.30 11.09
CA SER A 15 29.45 -44.96 11.97
C SER A 15 29.72 -43.70 12.76
N MET A 16 29.84 -42.57 12.07
CA MET A 16 29.80 -41.26 12.75
C MET A 16 29.17 -40.13 11.93
N PHE A 17 28.43 -40.47 10.86
CA PHE A 17 27.75 -39.44 10.06
C PHE A 17 26.22 -39.51 10.07
N ALA A 18 25.62 -40.42 10.87
CA ALA A 18 24.17 -40.56 10.88
C ALA A 18 23.44 -39.88 12.04
N VAL A 19 24.15 -39.26 12.99
CA VAL A 19 23.50 -38.64 14.18
C VAL A 19 23.49 -37.10 14.13
N SER A 20 24.33 -36.50 13.35
CA SER A 20 24.36 -35.02 13.22
C SER A 20 23.30 -34.47 12.23
N GLY A 21 22.73 -35.29 11.35
CA GLY A 21 21.70 -34.86 10.39
C GLY A 21 20.28 -34.76 10.97
N LEU A 22 20.00 -35.52 12.05
CA LEU A 22 18.64 -35.51 12.65
C LEU A 22 18.42 -34.40 13.68
N ALA A 23 19.48 -33.90 14.29
CA ALA A 23 19.36 -32.78 15.26
C ALA A 23 19.18 -31.41 14.60
N ALA A 24 19.62 -31.24 13.34
CA ALA A 24 19.44 -29.98 12.61
C ALA A 24 18.03 -29.84 11.98
N ALA A 25 17.31 -30.96 11.80
CA ALA A 25 15.96 -30.93 11.25
C ALA A 25 14.86 -30.66 12.29
N MET A 26 15.17 -30.70 13.57
CA MET A 26 14.19 -30.43 14.64
C MET A 26 14.18 -29.01 15.15
N PHE A 27 15.06 -28.14 14.69
CA PHE A 27 15.10 -26.74 15.11
C PHE A 27 14.60 -25.73 14.07
N SER A 28 14.04 -26.19 12.95
CA SER A 28 13.45 -25.27 11.94
C SER A 28 11.93 -25.26 11.91
N PHE A 29 11.25 -25.73 12.93
CA PHE A 29 9.91 -25.28 13.22
C PHE A 29 9.96 -24.06 14.12
N ASN A 30 10.67 -23.01 13.68
CA ASN A 30 10.26 -21.68 14.01
C ASN A 30 8.87 -21.55 13.37
N SER A 31 7.84 -21.76 14.17
CA SER A 31 6.53 -21.21 13.91
C SER A 31 6.73 -19.70 13.72
N GLN A 32 6.99 -19.29 12.50
CA GLN A 32 6.77 -17.90 12.13
C GLN A 32 5.37 -17.58 12.64
N PRO A 33 5.22 -16.58 13.49
CA PRO A 33 3.88 -16.18 13.90
C PRO A 33 3.16 -15.90 12.58
N ILE A 34 2.05 -16.60 12.37
CA ILE A 34 1.21 -16.55 11.17
C ILE A 34 0.77 -15.11 10.81
N PHE A 35 1.29 -14.05 11.44
CA PHE A 35 0.70 -12.72 11.62
C PHE A 35 1.59 -11.53 11.36
N ASP A 36 2.75 -11.70 10.79
CA ASP A 36 3.58 -10.56 10.34
C ASP A 36 3.12 -9.98 8.99
N ASN A 37 2.06 -10.53 8.39
CA ASN A 37 1.64 -10.10 7.07
C ASN A 37 0.49 -9.09 7.14
N THR A 38 0.84 -7.80 7.31
CA THR A 38 -0.09 -6.69 7.10
C THR A 38 -0.19 -6.30 5.63
N ASP A 39 0.48 -6.99 4.73
CA ASP A 39 0.66 -6.55 3.34
C ASP A 39 -0.64 -6.50 2.54
N ASN A 40 -1.62 -7.33 2.89
CA ASN A 40 -2.92 -7.30 2.24
C ASN A 40 -3.83 -6.16 2.72
N PHE A 41 -3.52 -5.52 3.86
CA PHE A 41 -4.38 -4.48 4.38
C PHE A 41 -4.11 -3.13 3.71
N VAL A 42 -5.14 -2.49 3.19
CA VAL A 42 -5.10 -1.07 2.83
C VAL A 42 -5.17 -0.21 4.09
N LEU A 43 -5.98 -0.61 5.07
CA LEU A 43 -6.08 0.03 6.38
C LEU A 43 -6.00 -1.01 7.50
N PHE A 44 -5.16 -0.74 8.50
CA PHE A 44 -5.16 -1.52 9.75
C PHE A 44 -5.04 -0.60 10.96
N ALA A 45 -5.95 -0.73 11.93
CA ALA A 45 -5.96 0.09 13.13
C ALA A 45 -5.89 -0.72 14.42
N GLN A 46 -5.09 -0.24 15.39
CA GLN A 46 -5.06 -0.85 16.74
C GLN A 46 -6.38 -0.68 17.48
N GLU A 47 -7.12 0.40 17.24
CA GLU A 47 -8.34 0.69 18.00
C GLU A 47 -9.58 0.81 17.13
N GLU A 48 -9.54 1.61 16.06
CA GLU A 48 -10.73 1.93 15.30
C GLU A 48 -10.42 2.33 13.86
N ILE A 49 -11.21 1.82 12.93
CA ILE A 49 -11.38 2.37 11.59
C ILE A 49 -12.78 2.93 11.48
N LYS A 50 -12.89 4.17 11.01
CA LYS A 50 -14.14 4.79 10.61
C LYS A 50 -14.07 5.20 9.15
N LEU A 51 -14.92 4.60 8.31
CA LEU A 51 -15.17 5.02 6.94
C LEU A 51 -16.46 5.83 6.93
N GLU A 52 -16.39 7.05 6.41
CA GLU A 52 -17.58 7.89 6.23
C GLU A 52 -18.36 7.47 4.98
N GLN A 53 -19.52 8.07 4.76
CA GLN A 53 -20.43 7.76 3.66
C GLN A 53 -19.74 7.74 2.29
N GLY A 54 -20.10 6.77 1.44
CA GLY A 54 -19.69 6.72 0.02
C GLY A 54 -18.24 6.29 -0.20
N VAL A 55 -17.54 5.80 0.83
CA VAL A 55 -16.17 5.33 0.69
C VAL A 55 -16.12 4.06 -0.16
N GLN A 56 -15.20 4.03 -1.12
CA GLN A 56 -14.94 2.87 -1.96
C GLN A 56 -13.56 2.28 -1.64
N VAL A 57 -13.50 0.99 -1.36
CA VAL A 57 -12.25 0.24 -1.26
C VAL A 57 -12.16 -0.66 -2.48
N SER A 58 -11.35 -0.28 -3.45
CA SER A 58 -11.19 -1.01 -4.72
C SER A 58 -10.39 -2.28 -4.54
N SER A 59 -9.40 -2.28 -3.63
CA SER A 59 -8.61 -3.45 -3.29
C SER A 59 -8.01 -3.35 -1.89
N GLY A 60 -7.68 -4.50 -1.29
CA GLY A 60 -7.07 -4.62 0.01
C GLY A 60 -8.04 -4.75 1.16
N ASP A 61 -7.58 -5.38 2.22
CA ASP A 61 -8.36 -5.71 3.39
C ASP A 61 -8.46 -4.55 4.39
N LEU A 62 -9.50 -4.57 5.21
CA LEU A 62 -9.71 -3.66 6.33
C LEU A 62 -9.60 -4.43 7.65
N GLY A 63 -8.67 -4.02 8.52
CA GLY A 63 -8.45 -4.68 9.80
C GLY A 63 -8.47 -3.74 10.99
N SER A 64 -9.09 -4.13 12.10
CA SER A 64 -9.02 -3.40 13.35
C SER A 64 -8.95 -4.32 14.57
N ASN A 65 -8.08 -3.96 15.52
CA ASN A 65 -8.00 -4.69 16.79
C ASN A 65 -9.25 -4.54 17.66
N LYS A 66 -10.10 -3.55 17.38
CA LYS A 66 -11.34 -3.34 18.13
C LYS A 66 -12.53 -3.10 17.19
N ASN A 67 -12.66 -1.91 16.64
CA ASN A 67 -13.87 -1.47 15.95
C ASN A 67 -13.62 -1.14 14.49
N LEU A 68 -14.52 -1.58 13.62
CA LEU A 68 -14.60 -1.18 12.23
C LEU A 68 -16.01 -0.67 11.95
N ASN A 69 -16.12 0.62 11.66
CA ASN A 69 -17.38 1.30 11.40
C ASN A 69 -17.42 1.77 9.95
N ILE A 70 -18.36 1.29 9.19
CA ILE A 70 -18.57 1.63 7.78
C ILE A 70 -19.93 2.31 7.65
N GLU A 71 -19.90 3.60 7.28
CA GLU A 71 -21.13 4.36 7.05
C GLU A 71 -21.75 4.00 5.70
N LYS A 72 -22.96 4.47 5.49
CA LYS A 72 -23.84 4.11 4.35
C LYS A 72 -23.21 4.36 2.98
N ASP A 73 -23.80 3.71 1.98
CA ASP A 73 -23.52 3.92 0.56
C ASP A 73 -22.05 3.59 0.18
N SER A 74 -21.39 2.69 0.92
CA SER A 74 -20.00 2.31 0.72
C SER A 74 -19.87 0.98 -0.02
N ILE A 75 -18.78 0.80 -0.79
CA ILE A 75 -18.47 -0.45 -1.52
C ILE A 75 -17.07 -0.92 -1.12
N ILE A 76 -16.95 -2.15 -0.64
CA ILE A 76 -15.67 -2.71 -0.16
C ILE A 76 -15.36 -4.01 -0.90
N ASN A 77 -14.31 -4.00 -1.73
CA ASN A 77 -13.83 -5.17 -2.48
C ASN A 77 -12.77 -6.00 -1.72
N GLY A 78 -12.63 -5.78 -0.41
CA GLY A 78 -11.70 -6.51 0.44
C GLY A 78 -12.39 -7.22 1.60
N ASN A 79 -11.62 -8.00 2.36
CA ASN A 79 -12.09 -8.68 3.54
C ASN A 79 -12.09 -7.75 4.76
N LEU A 80 -12.99 -8.04 5.72
CA LEU A 80 -13.12 -7.30 6.97
C LEU A 80 -12.71 -8.14 8.17
N PHE A 81 -11.87 -7.57 9.02
CA PHE A 81 -11.38 -8.23 10.24
C PHE A 81 -11.46 -7.28 11.43
N ALA A 82 -12.37 -7.52 12.38
CA ALA A 82 -12.42 -6.74 13.62
C ALA A 82 -13.16 -7.47 14.75
N LYS A 83 -12.92 -7.06 16.00
CA LYS A 83 -13.72 -7.58 17.12
C LYS A 83 -15.17 -7.15 16.99
N GLU A 84 -15.44 -5.89 16.70
CA GLU A 84 -16.77 -5.39 16.40
C GLU A 84 -16.80 -4.72 15.01
N ILE A 85 -17.73 -5.15 14.16
CA ILE A 85 -17.99 -4.57 12.84
C ILE A 85 -19.37 -3.96 12.86
N SER A 86 -19.49 -2.72 12.40
CA SER A 86 -20.76 -2.02 12.17
C SER A 86 -20.85 -1.56 10.73
N ILE A 87 -21.90 -1.96 10.02
CA ILE A 87 -22.14 -1.65 8.61
C ILE A 87 -23.50 -1.02 8.48
N ASP A 88 -23.54 0.21 7.97
CA ASP A 88 -24.76 0.98 7.76
C ASP A 88 -25.40 0.67 6.40
N LYS A 89 -26.57 1.23 6.14
CA LYS A 89 -27.45 0.94 4.99
C LYS A 89 -26.77 1.12 3.63
N ASN A 90 -27.26 0.41 2.63
CA ASN A 90 -26.82 0.46 1.24
C ASN A 90 -25.32 0.20 1.05
N THR A 91 -24.67 -0.47 2.01
CA THR A 91 -23.25 -0.82 1.94
C THR A 91 -23.08 -2.24 1.44
N ILE A 92 -22.18 -2.45 0.50
CA ILE A 92 -21.88 -3.75 -0.10
C ILE A 92 -20.45 -4.15 0.25
N ILE A 93 -20.29 -5.33 0.85
CA ILE A 93 -18.99 -5.95 1.11
C ILE A 93 -18.87 -7.16 0.20
N ASN A 94 -17.98 -7.08 -0.80
CA ASN A 94 -17.75 -8.17 -1.75
C ASN A 94 -16.86 -9.28 -1.17
N GLY A 95 -16.06 -8.96 -0.15
CA GLY A 95 -15.19 -9.91 0.53
C GLY A 95 -15.84 -10.60 1.74
N ASN A 96 -15.02 -11.34 2.48
CA ASN A 96 -15.40 -12.04 3.69
C ASN A 96 -15.39 -11.12 4.92
N ALA A 97 -16.12 -11.49 5.97
CA ALA A 97 -16.09 -10.78 7.25
C ALA A 97 -15.79 -11.73 8.42
N SER A 98 -14.75 -11.42 9.20
CA SER A 98 -14.38 -12.15 10.40
C SER A 98 -14.49 -11.24 11.63
N PHE A 99 -15.32 -11.63 12.61
CA PHE A 99 -15.70 -10.77 13.72
C PHE A 99 -16.06 -11.55 14.99
N ASN A 100 -16.15 -10.84 16.13
CA ASN A 100 -16.80 -11.33 17.33
C ASN A 100 -18.25 -10.81 17.42
N LYS A 101 -18.48 -9.56 16.99
CA LYS A 101 -19.80 -8.92 17.00
C LYS A 101 -20.02 -8.16 15.71
N LEU A 102 -21.18 -8.39 15.09
CA LEU A 102 -21.60 -7.72 13.87
C LEU A 102 -22.90 -6.94 14.11
N LYS A 103 -22.91 -5.69 13.69
CA LYS A 103 -24.10 -4.87 13.53
C LYS A 103 -24.27 -4.59 12.04
N LEU A 104 -25.18 -5.31 11.40
CA LEU A 104 -25.46 -5.18 9.98
C LEU A 104 -26.83 -4.53 9.81
N HIS A 105 -26.88 -3.41 9.10
CA HIS A 105 -28.18 -2.80 8.72
C HIS A 105 -28.92 -3.74 7.75
N LYS A 106 -30.26 -3.74 7.79
CA LYS A 106 -31.09 -4.64 6.96
C LYS A 106 -30.88 -4.47 5.45
N ASP A 107 -30.49 -3.26 5.02
CA ASP A 107 -30.25 -2.91 3.61
C ASP A 107 -28.74 -2.97 3.25
N ALA A 108 -27.91 -3.53 4.11
CA ALA A 108 -26.49 -3.77 3.81
C ALA A 108 -26.26 -5.26 3.51
N GLN A 109 -25.21 -5.55 2.71
CA GLN A 109 -24.91 -6.91 2.27
C GLN A 109 -23.45 -7.25 2.49
N ILE A 110 -23.18 -8.48 2.91
CA ILE A 110 -21.87 -9.13 2.89
C ILE A 110 -22.02 -10.32 1.98
N LEU A 111 -21.38 -10.28 0.81
CA LEU A 111 -21.51 -11.33 -0.22
C LEU A 111 -20.61 -12.52 0.06
N GLY A 112 -19.51 -12.31 0.77
CA GLY A 112 -18.58 -13.37 1.16
C GLY A 112 -18.99 -14.12 2.44
N THR A 113 -18.10 -14.97 2.91
CA THR A 113 -18.30 -15.80 4.11
C THR A 113 -18.19 -14.96 5.38
N GLN A 114 -19.10 -15.21 6.33
CA GLN A 114 -19.07 -14.62 7.65
C GLN A 114 -18.56 -15.64 8.67
N THR A 115 -17.50 -15.29 9.42
CA THR A 115 -16.87 -16.16 10.39
C THR A 115 -16.83 -15.54 11.80
N LYS A 116 -17.09 -16.38 12.82
CA LYS A 116 -17.09 -16.01 14.23
C LYS A 116 -16.55 -17.19 15.06
N PRO A 117 -15.62 -16.97 16.01
CA PRO A 117 -14.96 -15.69 16.36
C PRO A 117 -14.01 -15.22 15.27
N VAL A 118 -13.48 -13.98 15.42
CA VAL A 118 -12.49 -13.45 14.49
C VAL A 118 -11.30 -14.40 14.39
N GLN A 119 -10.99 -14.87 13.18
CA GLN A 119 -10.03 -15.95 12.96
C GLN A 119 -8.61 -15.47 12.72
N LEU A 120 -8.44 -14.20 12.35
CA LEU A 120 -7.12 -13.63 12.26
C LEU A 120 -6.75 -13.00 13.59
N PRO A 121 -5.69 -13.45 14.22
CA PRO A 121 -5.07 -12.67 15.27
C PRO A 121 -4.61 -11.36 14.65
N ILE A 122 -4.88 -10.37 15.36
CA ILE A 122 -4.71 -9.01 15.00
C ILE A 122 -3.22 -8.74 15.02
N ALA A 123 -2.67 -8.36 13.88
CA ALA A 123 -1.24 -8.22 13.67
C ALA A 123 -0.58 -7.33 14.74
N ASN A 124 0.55 -7.77 15.26
CA ASN A 124 1.47 -6.87 15.94
C ASN A 124 2.07 -5.95 14.89
N LEU A 125 1.80 -4.67 15.01
CA LEU A 125 2.34 -3.69 14.08
C LEU A 125 3.84 -3.48 14.34
N PRO A 126 4.67 -3.27 13.30
CA PRO A 126 6.10 -3.07 13.44
C PRO A 126 6.40 -1.81 14.25
N GLU A 127 7.45 -1.82 15.04
CA GLU A 127 7.89 -0.64 15.77
C GLU A 127 8.56 0.37 14.83
N ILE A 128 8.37 1.66 15.12
CA ILE A 128 9.10 2.73 14.43
C ILE A 128 10.49 2.83 15.07
N PRO A 129 11.57 2.70 14.28
CA PRO A 129 12.92 2.82 14.80
C PRO A 129 13.20 4.22 15.37
N ASP A 130 14.10 4.31 16.33
CA ASP A 130 14.57 5.60 16.83
C ASP A 130 15.36 6.35 15.75
N PHE A 131 15.14 7.65 15.67
CA PHE A 131 15.85 8.52 14.71
C PHE A 131 16.10 9.91 15.31
N GLN A 132 17.08 10.60 14.75
CA GLN A 132 17.47 11.95 15.16
C GLN A 132 17.09 12.96 14.06
N VAL A 133 16.39 14.01 14.45
CA VAL A 133 16.05 15.12 13.55
C VAL A 133 17.20 16.11 13.44
N GLY A 134 17.29 16.81 12.32
CA GLY A 134 18.25 17.88 12.12
C GLY A 134 17.82 19.21 12.73
N THR A 135 18.59 20.27 12.43
CA THR A 135 18.36 21.62 12.96
C THR A 135 17.91 22.63 11.90
N GLN A 136 18.04 22.28 10.62
CA GLN A 136 17.70 23.20 9.52
C GLN A 136 16.24 23.13 9.14
N ASP A 137 15.65 24.29 8.89
CA ASP A 137 14.32 24.47 8.34
C ASP A 137 14.40 24.75 6.85
N PHE A 138 13.49 24.13 6.10
CA PHE A 138 13.33 24.39 4.67
C PHE A 138 11.89 24.78 4.34
N LYS A 139 11.78 25.84 3.56
CA LYS A 139 10.54 26.31 2.98
C LYS A 139 10.71 26.32 1.47
N PHE A 140 9.90 25.53 0.79
CA PHE A 140 9.97 25.38 -0.66
C PHE A 140 8.81 26.12 -1.32
N GLU A 141 9.16 26.94 -2.31
CA GLU A 141 8.23 27.67 -3.15
C GLU A 141 8.54 27.36 -4.63
N GLY A 142 7.51 27.39 -5.49
CA GLY A 142 7.68 27.10 -6.92
C GLY A 142 7.77 25.62 -7.27
N GLN A 143 8.23 25.30 -8.48
CA GLN A 143 8.07 23.97 -9.09
C GLN A 143 9.34 23.12 -9.14
N ASP A 144 10.53 23.70 -9.09
CA ASP A 144 11.78 22.99 -9.37
C ASP A 144 12.65 22.81 -8.13
N ASN A 145 12.02 22.28 -7.08
CA ASN A 145 12.73 22.02 -5.84
C ASN A 145 13.11 20.55 -5.73
N THR A 146 14.34 20.28 -5.31
CA THR A 146 14.83 18.94 -4.97
C THR A 146 15.37 18.92 -3.54
N LEU A 147 15.33 17.77 -2.89
CA LEU A 147 15.89 17.58 -1.56
C LEU A 147 16.57 16.22 -1.48
N ALA A 148 17.85 16.22 -1.13
CA ALA A 148 18.62 15.02 -0.85
C ALA A 148 18.18 14.39 0.48
N ALA A 149 18.48 13.10 0.66
CA ALA A 149 18.29 12.40 1.94
C ALA A 149 19.08 13.07 3.06
N GLY A 150 18.50 13.07 4.27
CA GLY A 150 19.17 13.70 5.41
C GLY A 150 18.26 13.95 6.60
N SER A 151 18.83 14.62 7.61
CA SER A 151 18.10 15.02 8.82
C SER A 151 17.84 16.51 8.81
N TYR A 152 16.56 16.89 8.94
CA TYR A 152 16.07 18.25 8.86
C TYR A 152 15.17 18.55 10.05
N ARG A 153 14.97 19.84 10.41
CA ARG A 153 14.04 20.18 11.48
C ARG A 153 12.61 20.25 10.92
N ASN A 154 12.33 21.21 10.09
CA ASN A 154 11.00 21.40 9.53
C ASN A 154 11.08 21.53 8.01
N ILE A 155 10.18 20.84 7.31
CA ILE A 155 9.98 21.02 5.88
C ILE A 155 8.56 21.52 5.65
N THR A 156 8.43 22.62 4.94
CA THR A 156 7.17 23.21 4.50
C THR A 156 7.18 23.40 3.00
N LEU A 157 6.20 22.81 2.33
CA LEU A 157 5.88 23.11 0.93
C LEU A 157 4.77 24.14 0.92
N GLU A 158 5.04 25.28 0.32
CA GLU A 158 4.05 26.35 0.17
C GLU A 158 3.00 25.99 -0.88
N LYS A 159 1.97 26.80 -0.93
CA LYS A 159 0.85 26.60 -1.85
C LYS A 159 1.34 26.53 -3.31
N ASN A 160 0.81 25.57 -4.06
CA ASN A 160 1.14 25.32 -5.45
C ASN A 160 2.62 24.97 -5.72
N SER A 161 3.37 24.56 -4.71
CA SER A 161 4.78 24.19 -4.84
C SER A 161 4.97 22.72 -5.09
N ARG A 162 6.11 22.38 -5.71
CA ARG A 162 6.53 21.00 -5.93
C ARG A 162 7.89 20.76 -5.30
N LEU A 163 8.03 19.60 -4.65
CA LEU A 163 9.30 19.11 -4.11
C LEU A 163 9.54 17.69 -4.59
N ILE A 164 10.73 17.43 -5.05
CA ILE A 164 11.20 16.08 -5.45
C ILE A 164 12.18 15.58 -4.38
N LEU A 165 11.88 14.41 -3.82
CA LEU A 165 12.81 13.66 -2.98
C LEU A 165 13.65 12.73 -3.85
N GLU A 166 14.97 12.74 -3.65
CA GLU A 166 15.92 11.95 -4.44
C GLU A 166 16.02 10.49 -3.97
N GLY A 167 15.25 10.12 -2.94
CA GLY A 167 15.29 8.79 -2.31
C GLY A 167 16.14 8.77 -1.04
N GLY A 168 16.14 7.61 -0.32
CA GLY A 168 16.88 7.44 0.92
C GLY A 168 16.09 7.80 2.19
N ILE A 169 16.79 8.15 3.26
CA ILE A 169 16.18 8.35 4.59
C ILE A 169 16.15 9.84 4.93
N TYR A 170 14.95 10.32 5.30
CA TYR A 170 14.68 11.68 5.74
C TYR A 170 14.19 11.67 7.19
N ASN A 171 14.90 12.32 8.09
CA ASN A 171 14.51 12.44 9.49
C ASN A 171 14.02 13.87 9.75
N LEU A 172 12.74 14.02 10.08
CA LEU A 172 12.06 15.32 10.15
C LEU A 172 11.39 15.50 11.51
N ARG A 173 11.41 16.72 12.04
CA ARG A 173 10.52 17.11 13.14
C ARG A 173 9.10 17.35 12.62
N LYS A 174 8.97 18.13 11.54
CA LYS A 174 7.68 18.47 10.92
C LYS A 174 7.75 18.34 9.40
N LEU A 175 6.65 17.87 8.81
CA LEU A 175 6.37 17.97 7.38
C LEU A 175 4.99 18.61 7.20
N GLU A 176 4.94 19.72 6.49
CA GLU A 176 3.72 20.44 6.17
C GLU A 176 3.62 20.70 4.67
N LEU A 177 2.53 20.25 4.07
CA LEU A 177 2.20 20.41 2.65
C LEU A 177 0.99 21.34 2.57
N LYS A 178 1.18 22.56 2.04
CA LYS A 178 0.08 23.52 1.86
C LYS A 178 -0.79 23.18 0.65
N ASP A 179 -1.90 23.89 0.49
CA ASP A 179 -2.88 23.61 -0.57
C ASP A 179 -2.25 23.49 -1.96
N ASN A 180 -2.70 22.51 -2.74
CA ASN A 180 -2.25 22.21 -4.10
C ASN A 180 -0.74 21.92 -4.21
N SER A 181 -0.04 21.60 -3.13
CA SER A 181 1.37 21.25 -3.21
C SER A 181 1.56 19.77 -3.58
N THR A 182 2.69 19.48 -4.23
CA THR A 182 3.03 18.15 -4.70
C THR A 182 4.39 17.71 -4.16
N LEU A 183 4.42 16.56 -3.51
CA LEU A 183 5.62 15.85 -3.11
C LEU A 183 5.82 14.65 -4.03
N ILE A 184 6.97 14.57 -4.71
CA ILE A 184 7.33 13.46 -5.60
C ILE A 184 8.54 12.74 -5.00
N PHE A 185 8.57 11.42 -5.07
CA PHE A 185 9.76 10.63 -4.73
C PHE A 185 10.20 9.80 -5.94
N ASN A 186 11.43 10.07 -6.39
CA ASN A 186 12.00 9.47 -7.61
C ASN A 186 12.79 8.17 -7.35
N ALA A 187 12.95 7.81 -6.10
CA ALA A 187 13.55 6.57 -5.66
C ALA A 187 12.95 6.15 -4.31
N PRO A 188 13.12 4.89 -3.88
CA PRO A 188 12.63 4.44 -2.58
C PRO A 188 13.06 5.37 -1.45
N ALA A 189 12.10 5.80 -0.61
CA ALA A 189 12.31 6.78 0.42
C ALA A 189 11.65 6.38 1.75
N ILE A 190 12.30 6.76 2.86
CA ILE A 190 11.77 6.61 4.21
C ILE A 190 11.72 7.99 4.86
N LEU A 191 10.53 8.45 5.20
CA LEU A 191 10.31 9.70 5.94
C LEU A 191 9.99 9.36 7.39
N ASN A 192 10.93 9.61 8.29
CA ASN A 192 10.74 9.51 9.73
C ASN A 192 10.30 10.88 10.26
N ILE A 193 9.06 11.00 10.74
CA ILE A 193 8.48 12.27 11.17
C ILE A 193 8.15 12.19 12.66
N GLN A 194 8.78 13.07 13.44
CA GLN A 194 8.71 13.02 14.89
C GLN A 194 7.41 13.64 15.45
N PHE A 195 7.04 14.84 15.00
CA PHE A 195 6.08 15.68 15.72
C PHE A 195 4.81 16.04 14.95
N LYS A 196 4.91 16.56 13.70
CA LYS A 196 3.75 17.04 12.92
C LYS A 196 3.83 16.52 11.48
N LEU A 197 2.77 15.87 11.04
CA LEU A 197 2.52 15.52 9.65
C LEU A 197 1.19 16.13 9.24
N ARG A 198 1.22 17.12 8.34
CA ARG A 198 0.02 17.82 7.87
C ARG A 198 0.06 18.04 6.37
N GLY A 199 -0.93 17.54 5.67
CA GLY A 199 -1.29 17.93 4.33
C GLY A 199 -2.58 18.75 4.37
N HIS A 200 -2.60 19.90 3.69
CA HIS A 200 -3.79 20.71 3.49
C HIS A 200 -4.64 20.16 2.34
N ASP A 201 -5.56 20.94 1.80
CA ASP A 201 -6.45 20.49 0.73
C ASP A 201 -5.72 20.33 -0.61
N LYS A 202 -6.14 19.32 -1.38
CA LYS A 202 -5.65 19.07 -2.76
C LYS A 202 -4.15 18.81 -2.85
N ILE A 203 -3.54 18.26 -1.83
CA ILE A 203 -2.14 17.87 -1.92
C ILE A 203 -2.00 16.57 -2.72
N SER A 204 -0.82 16.41 -3.32
CA SER A 204 -0.44 15.18 -4.01
C SER A 204 0.88 14.64 -3.46
N ILE A 205 0.91 13.35 -3.11
CA ILE A 205 2.12 12.60 -2.79
C ILE A 205 2.22 11.49 -3.83
N LEU A 206 3.20 11.60 -4.73
CA LEU A 206 3.25 10.80 -5.95
C LEU A 206 4.57 10.04 -6.05
N PRO A 207 4.55 8.78 -6.51
CA PRO A 207 5.74 8.09 -6.94
C PRO A 207 6.25 8.70 -8.25
N GLY A 208 7.57 8.68 -8.45
CA GLY A 208 8.19 8.89 -9.74
C GLY A 208 7.98 7.70 -10.68
N LEU A 209 8.55 7.78 -11.87
CA LEU A 209 8.47 6.71 -12.83
C LEU A 209 9.08 5.41 -12.28
N ASN A 210 8.40 4.29 -12.41
CA ASN A 210 8.81 2.96 -11.93
C ASN A 210 8.96 2.83 -10.39
N ILE A 211 8.31 3.70 -9.63
CA ILE A 211 8.29 3.66 -8.17
C ILE A 211 6.89 3.29 -7.68
N LYS A 212 6.82 2.39 -6.70
CA LYS A 212 5.55 1.92 -6.13
C LYS A 212 5.14 2.75 -4.91
N PRO A 213 3.85 2.81 -4.55
CA PRO A 213 3.41 3.45 -3.31
C PRO A 213 4.13 2.93 -2.06
N ASP A 214 4.44 1.63 -2.01
CA ASP A 214 5.14 0.99 -0.90
C ASP A 214 6.62 1.38 -0.77
N ASP A 215 7.22 1.92 -1.82
CA ASP A 215 8.58 2.44 -1.81
C ASP A 215 8.70 3.76 -1.05
N LEU A 216 7.58 4.48 -0.83
CA LEU A 216 7.53 5.58 0.13
C LEU A 216 6.97 5.10 1.46
N LYS A 217 7.86 4.98 2.45
CA LYS A 217 7.50 4.64 3.83
C LYS A 217 7.51 5.89 4.69
N ILE A 218 6.40 6.19 5.33
CA ILE A 218 6.28 7.30 6.29
C ILE A 218 6.11 6.71 7.68
N ASN A 219 7.10 6.92 8.55
CA ASN A 219 7.06 6.56 9.96
C ASN A 219 6.72 7.80 10.78
N TYR A 220 5.53 7.82 11.39
CA TYR A 220 5.04 8.97 12.12
C TYR A 220 4.86 8.69 13.61
N LEU A 221 5.62 9.38 14.46
CA LEU A 221 5.51 9.25 15.91
C LEU A 221 4.40 10.13 16.50
N GLY A 222 4.18 11.32 15.96
CA GLY A 222 3.23 12.31 16.49
C GLY A 222 3.64 12.88 17.85
N MET A 223 4.88 12.66 18.29
CA MET A 223 5.39 13.04 19.60
C MET A 223 6.73 13.75 19.47
N GLY A 224 6.97 14.75 20.28
CA GLY A 224 8.23 15.48 20.32
C GLY A 224 8.37 16.28 21.62
N PRO A 225 9.56 16.79 21.93
CA PRO A 225 9.73 17.67 23.08
C PRO A 225 8.81 18.87 22.93
N LYS A 226 8.18 19.29 24.01
CA LYS A 226 7.43 20.56 24.05
C LYS A 226 8.45 21.70 23.93
N THR A 227 8.65 22.19 22.73
CA THR A 227 9.44 23.38 22.49
C THR A 227 8.47 24.54 22.38
N GLY A 228 8.39 25.35 23.45
CA GLY A 228 7.86 26.72 23.42
C GLY A 228 6.48 26.98 22.76
N ARG A 229 5.93 28.13 23.07
CA ARG A 229 4.59 28.64 22.73
C ARG A 229 4.17 28.66 21.25
N GLU A 230 5.05 28.35 20.31
CA GLU A 230 4.76 28.47 18.87
C GLU A 230 3.96 27.32 18.24
N ASP A 231 3.77 26.23 18.96
CA ASP A 231 3.20 25.00 18.39
C ASP A 231 1.75 24.73 18.82
N ASP A 232 1.15 25.57 19.65
CA ASP A 232 -0.16 25.31 20.27
C ASP A 232 -1.36 25.96 19.53
N ASP A 233 -1.13 26.82 18.53
CA ASP A 233 -2.18 27.60 17.86
C ASP A 233 -2.89 26.90 16.69
N ASP A 234 -2.56 25.65 16.39
CA ASP A 234 -3.23 24.91 15.32
C ASP A 234 -4.57 24.33 15.78
N GLU A 235 -5.65 24.92 15.30
CA GLU A 235 -7.04 24.46 15.18
C GLU A 235 -7.30 22.95 15.35
N ILE A 236 -6.96 22.38 16.51
CA ILE A 236 -7.43 21.06 16.90
C ILE A 236 -8.95 21.09 17.17
N ASN A 237 -9.55 22.28 17.21
CA ASN A 237 -10.91 22.52 17.69
C ASN A 237 -12.04 22.17 16.71
N SER A 238 -11.78 21.90 15.43
CA SER A 238 -12.86 21.69 14.45
C SER A 238 -13.18 20.26 14.08
N LEU A 239 -12.42 19.27 14.58
CA LEU A 239 -12.60 17.85 14.21
C LEU A 239 -12.68 16.89 15.41
N HIS A 240 -12.77 17.40 16.65
CA HIS A 240 -12.80 16.56 17.83
C HIS A 240 -14.20 16.39 18.39
N ASP A 241 -14.59 15.13 18.46
CA ASP A 241 -15.64 14.65 19.35
C ASP A 241 -15.21 14.93 20.83
N ASP A 242 -16.02 15.66 21.59
CA ASP A 242 -15.74 16.14 22.96
C ASP A 242 -15.29 15.06 23.97
N LYS A 243 -15.45 13.80 23.64
CA LYS A 243 -15.01 12.66 24.46
C LYS A 243 -13.50 12.43 24.45
N GLU A 244 -12.76 12.81 23.41
CA GLU A 244 -11.30 12.59 23.35
C GLU A 244 -10.52 13.57 24.24
N LYS A 245 -11.07 14.75 24.55
CA LYS A 245 -10.39 15.76 25.41
C LYS A 245 -10.05 15.27 26.83
N LYS A 246 -10.78 14.31 27.36
CA LYS A 246 -10.57 13.78 28.73
C LYS A 246 -9.46 12.72 28.82
N ASP A 247 -9.15 12.02 27.73
CA ASP A 247 -8.17 10.92 27.72
C ASP A 247 -6.73 11.36 27.44
N HIS A 248 -6.51 12.61 27.01
CA HIS A 248 -5.16 13.12 26.69
C HIS A 248 -4.20 13.19 27.88
N LYS A 249 -4.71 13.22 29.11
CA LYS A 249 -3.87 13.27 30.32
C LYS A 249 -3.33 11.91 30.75
N ALA A 250 -3.93 10.80 30.34
CA ALA A 250 -3.63 9.48 30.86
C ALA A 250 -2.80 8.58 29.91
N ARG A 251 -2.74 8.88 28.63
CA ARG A 251 -2.00 8.09 27.62
C ARG A 251 -1.08 9.00 26.82
N LYS A 252 0.14 8.54 26.51
CA LYS A 252 1.05 9.21 25.57
C LYS A 252 0.52 9.05 24.13
N ILE A 253 -0.61 9.68 23.83
CA ILE A 253 -1.25 9.67 22.50
C ILE A 253 -0.55 10.72 21.65
N GLY A 254 -0.12 10.31 20.45
CA GLY A 254 0.51 11.20 19.48
C GLY A 254 -0.48 12.17 18.83
N ARG A 255 0.02 13.30 18.33
CA ARG A 255 -0.75 14.23 17.49
C ARG A 255 -1.26 13.51 16.25
N PRO A 256 -2.46 13.82 15.74
CA PRO A 256 -2.97 13.22 14.52
C PRO A 256 -2.12 13.60 13.29
N ALA A 257 -1.96 12.65 12.37
CA ALA A 257 -1.56 12.95 11.00
C ALA A 257 -2.82 13.37 10.23
N LEU A 258 -2.77 14.52 9.58
CA LEU A 258 -3.92 15.12 8.90
C LEU A 258 -3.65 15.27 7.41
N PHE A 259 -4.57 14.85 6.57
CA PHE A 259 -4.58 15.08 5.14
C PHE A 259 -5.93 15.71 4.76
N GLY A 260 -5.90 16.85 4.09
CA GLY A 260 -7.09 17.59 3.69
C GLY A 260 -7.89 16.89 2.59
N LYS A 261 -8.98 17.51 2.18
CA LYS A 261 -9.87 16.97 1.13
C LYS A 261 -9.24 17.02 -0.26
N ASN A 262 -9.76 16.18 -1.17
CA ASN A 262 -9.34 16.11 -2.56
C ASN A 262 -7.84 15.83 -2.72
N SER A 263 -7.27 15.06 -1.79
CA SER A 263 -5.84 14.72 -1.77
C SER A 263 -5.57 13.42 -2.51
N PHE A 264 -4.40 13.34 -3.15
CA PHE A 264 -3.93 12.14 -3.84
C PHE A 264 -2.70 11.58 -3.14
N LEU A 265 -2.85 10.43 -2.48
CA LEU A 265 -1.89 9.92 -1.50
C LEU A 265 -1.38 8.54 -1.92
N ASN A 266 -0.07 8.43 -2.19
CA ASN A 266 0.58 7.17 -2.53
C ASN A 266 1.72 6.92 -1.54
N PHE A 267 1.50 6.06 -0.54
CA PHE A 267 2.49 5.73 0.48
C PHE A 267 2.09 4.55 1.36
N LYS A 268 3.08 4.04 2.10
CA LYS A 268 2.89 3.22 3.29
C LYS A 268 3.11 4.06 4.55
N LEU A 269 2.06 4.31 5.34
CA LEU A 269 2.12 5.13 6.56
C LEU A 269 2.01 4.26 7.81
N LEU A 270 2.96 4.41 8.72
CA LEU A 270 2.99 3.79 10.04
C LEU A 270 2.86 4.87 11.12
N ALA A 271 1.74 4.87 11.86
CA ALA A 271 1.39 5.90 12.85
C ALA A 271 0.81 5.28 14.15
N LEU A 272 1.55 4.39 14.80
CA LEU A 272 1.04 3.50 15.87
C LEU A 272 0.53 4.22 17.11
N LYS A 273 1.07 5.40 17.40
CA LYS A 273 0.69 6.20 18.58
C LYS A 273 -0.29 7.31 18.21
N ALA A 274 -0.57 7.52 16.93
CA ALA A 274 -1.36 8.64 16.43
C ALA A 274 -2.61 8.17 15.68
N SER A 275 -3.58 9.07 15.57
CA SER A 275 -4.70 8.92 14.63
C SER A 275 -4.29 9.44 13.25
N VAL A 276 -4.84 8.85 12.21
CA VAL A 276 -4.70 9.32 10.83
C VAL A 276 -6.07 9.72 10.31
N HIS A 277 -6.18 10.95 9.80
CA HIS A 277 -7.40 11.47 9.19
C HIS A 277 -7.11 11.82 7.74
N ILE A 278 -7.86 11.25 6.83
CA ILE A 278 -7.86 11.57 5.40
C ILE A 278 -9.19 12.26 5.08
N GLY A 279 -9.11 13.45 4.51
CA GLY A 279 -10.27 14.27 4.17
C GLY A 279 -11.11 13.65 3.05
N LYS A 280 -12.30 14.18 2.85
CA LYS A 280 -13.25 13.69 1.85
C LYS A 280 -12.73 13.80 0.41
N GLU A 281 -13.31 13.00 -0.48
CA GLU A 281 -13.01 13.05 -1.91
C GLU A 281 -11.51 12.83 -2.21
N SER A 282 -10.84 12.05 -1.36
CA SER A 282 -9.40 11.78 -1.47
C SER A 282 -9.15 10.36 -1.99
N THR A 283 -8.02 10.19 -2.66
CA THR A 283 -7.56 8.88 -3.11
C THR A 283 -6.34 8.46 -2.29
N LEU A 284 -6.38 7.25 -1.73
CA LEU A 284 -5.24 6.60 -1.09
C LEU A 284 -4.86 5.35 -1.88
N ARG A 285 -3.62 5.29 -2.33
CA ARG A 285 -2.99 4.06 -2.84
C ARG A 285 -1.85 3.67 -1.93
N GLY A 286 -1.86 2.43 -1.46
CA GLY A 286 -0.86 1.92 -0.54
C GLY A 286 -1.46 1.47 0.79
N GLN A 287 -0.89 1.85 1.92
CA GLN A 287 -1.25 1.30 3.22
C GLN A 287 -1.22 2.33 4.34
N VAL A 288 -2.18 2.27 5.26
CA VAL A 288 -2.14 3.02 6.52
C VAL A 288 -2.27 2.07 7.71
N LEU A 289 -1.24 2.03 8.55
CA LEU A 289 -1.21 1.30 9.81
C LEU A 289 -1.15 2.32 10.95
N ALA A 290 -2.19 2.42 11.78
CA ALA A 290 -2.28 3.48 12.78
C ALA A 290 -2.97 3.04 14.07
N ARG A 291 -2.97 3.93 15.08
CA ARG A 291 -3.79 3.71 16.28
C ARG A 291 -5.27 3.80 15.96
N LYS A 292 -5.69 4.84 15.27
CA LYS A 292 -7.05 5.04 14.73
C LYS A 292 -6.97 5.61 13.32
N ILE A 293 -7.95 5.27 12.49
CA ILE A 293 -8.03 5.76 11.10
C ILE A 293 -9.43 6.30 10.86
N ARG A 294 -9.51 7.50 10.27
CA ARG A 294 -10.75 8.07 9.77
C ARG A 294 -10.59 8.48 8.33
N ILE A 295 -11.47 7.98 7.48
CA ILE A 295 -11.53 8.28 6.06
C ILE A 295 -12.80 9.09 5.78
N GLY A 296 -12.63 10.25 5.18
CA GLY A 296 -13.71 11.16 4.82
C GLY A 296 -14.57 10.63 3.66
N LYS A 297 -15.73 11.23 3.49
CA LYS A 297 -16.73 10.85 2.51
C LYS A 297 -16.21 10.76 1.08
N ASP A 298 -16.80 9.86 0.31
CA ASP A 298 -16.58 9.74 -1.14
C ASP A 298 -15.09 9.57 -1.51
N SER A 299 -14.30 8.96 -0.61
CA SER A 299 -12.89 8.66 -0.83
C SER A 299 -12.69 7.28 -1.43
N ILE A 300 -11.63 7.12 -2.21
CA ILE A 300 -11.27 5.86 -2.89
C ILE A 300 -9.97 5.33 -2.27
N LEU A 301 -9.98 4.06 -1.88
CA LEU A 301 -8.83 3.40 -1.27
C LEU A 301 -8.43 2.18 -2.09
N SER A 302 -7.15 1.99 -2.29
CA SER A 302 -6.63 0.76 -2.88
C SER A 302 -5.31 0.33 -2.23
N ARG A 303 -5.15 -0.98 -2.08
CA ARG A 303 -3.90 -1.63 -1.66
C ARG A 303 -3.14 -2.13 -2.89
N GLU A 304 -3.38 -1.56 -4.03
CA GLU A 304 -2.71 -1.99 -5.26
C GLU A 304 -1.20 -1.99 -5.05
N GLU A 305 -0.65 -3.16 -4.90
CA GLU A 305 0.60 -3.43 -5.57
C GLU A 305 0.28 -3.29 -7.05
N ILE A 306 1.01 -2.46 -7.75
CA ILE A 306 1.16 -2.64 -9.20
C ILE A 306 1.77 -4.04 -9.29
N PHE A 307 0.92 -5.04 -9.53
CA PHE A 307 1.39 -6.37 -9.86
C PHE A 307 1.98 -6.22 -11.26
N GLU A 308 3.20 -5.77 -11.30
CA GLU A 308 3.95 -5.76 -12.53
C GLU A 308 4.93 -6.93 -12.46
N LYS A 309 4.51 -8.05 -13.02
CA LYS A 309 5.47 -9.08 -13.38
C LYS A 309 6.46 -8.42 -14.35
N GLU A 310 7.74 -8.48 -14.02
CA GLU A 310 8.77 -7.99 -14.92
C GLU A 310 8.59 -8.63 -16.29
N SER A 311 8.64 -7.80 -17.34
CA SER A 311 8.59 -8.25 -18.72
C SER A 311 9.80 -9.14 -19.02
N ASP A 312 9.61 -10.21 -19.75
CA ASP A 312 10.70 -11.09 -20.17
C ASP A 312 11.54 -10.40 -21.25
N PRO A 313 12.78 -9.95 -20.95
CA PRO A 313 13.59 -9.20 -21.91
C PRO A 313 13.91 -9.99 -23.18
N THR A 314 13.76 -11.33 -23.17
CA THR A 314 13.96 -12.17 -24.36
C THR A 314 12.79 -12.05 -25.36
N LYS A 315 11.68 -11.44 -24.96
CA LYS A 315 10.49 -11.18 -25.76
C LYS A 315 10.46 -9.78 -26.38
N LEU A 316 11.50 -8.97 -26.13
CA LEU A 316 11.62 -7.65 -26.73
C LEU A 316 11.84 -7.77 -28.24
N ILE A 317 11.02 -7.13 -29.04
CA ILE A 317 11.13 -7.06 -30.48
C ILE A 317 11.05 -5.62 -30.98
N ALA A 318 11.63 -5.34 -32.13
CA ALA A 318 11.58 -4.03 -32.73
C ALA A 318 10.94 -4.14 -34.14
N VAL A 319 9.94 -3.32 -34.41
CA VAL A 319 9.29 -3.19 -35.74
C VAL A 319 9.20 -1.71 -36.06
N ASP A 320 9.69 -1.32 -37.22
CA ASP A 320 9.70 0.06 -37.72
C ASP A 320 10.30 1.09 -36.74
N GLY A 321 11.29 0.66 -35.93
CA GLY A 321 11.98 1.50 -34.98
C GLY A 321 11.23 1.67 -33.62
N VAL A 322 10.13 0.97 -33.40
CA VAL A 322 9.42 0.89 -32.14
C VAL A 322 9.75 -0.44 -31.46
N GLU A 323 10.22 -0.38 -30.22
CA GLU A 323 10.46 -1.56 -29.39
C GLU A 323 9.24 -1.85 -28.53
N PHE A 324 8.81 -3.11 -28.48
CA PHE A 324 7.71 -3.57 -27.65
C PHE A 324 7.84 -5.04 -27.26
N MET A 325 7.08 -5.46 -26.27
CA MET A 325 7.08 -6.85 -25.80
C MET A 325 6.19 -7.70 -26.68
N ALA A 326 6.76 -8.74 -27.31
CA ALA A 326 6.03 -9.64 -28.21
C ALA A 326 4.91 -10.45 -27.55
N ASN A 327 4.90 -10.53 -26.23
CA ASN A 327 3.96 -11.32 -25.41
C ASN A 327 3.15 -10.50 -24.42
N GLU A 328 3.10 -9.17 -24.57
CA GLU A 328 2.37 -8.33 -23.62
C GLU A 328 1.49 -7.30 -24.36
N ILE A 329 0.26 -7.17 -23.90
CA ILE A 329 -0.66 -6.13 -24.36
C ILE A 329 -1.06 -5.23 -23.18
N ILE A 330 -1.33 -3.98 -23.51
CA ILE A 330 -1.91 -3.00 -22.60
C ILE A 330 -3.39 -2.86 -22.93
N LEU A 331 -4.23 -3.09 -21.94
CA LEU A 331 -5.68 -3.00 -22.01
C LEU A 331 -6.14 -1.79 -21.21
N LEU A 332 -6.91 -0.91 -21.83
CA LEU A 332 -7.58 0.18 -21.15
C LEU A 332 -9.08 -0.13 -21.06
N LEU A 333 -9.61 -0.17 -19.85
CA LEU A 333 -11.02 -0.39 -19.57
C LEU A 333 -11.74 0.90 -19.19
N THR A 334 -13.06 0.87 -19.19
CA THR A 334 -13.89 1.97 -18.68
C THR A 334 -13.62 2.19 -17.18
N SER A 335 -13.86 3.40 -16.69
CA SER A 335 -13.62 3.75 -15.28
C SER A 335 -14.49 3.01 -14.26
N ALA A 336 -15.53 2.32 -14.73
CA ALA A 336 -16.42 1.48 -13.90
C ALA A 336 -15.95 0.02 -13.84
N SER A 337 -14.92 -0.34 -14.62
CA SER A 337 -14.45 -1.70 -14.79
C SER A 337 -13.43 -2.08 -13.71
N ASP A 338 -13.35 -3.36 -13.40
CA ASP A 338 -12.44 -3.90 -12.41
C ASP A 338 -11.50 -4.99 -12.97
N ILE A 339 -10.69 -5.56 -12.12
CA ILE A 339 -9.74 -6.61 -12.50
C ILE A 339 -10.44 -7.89 -13.01
N SER A 340 -11.71 -8.14 -12.65
CA SER A 340 -12.45 -9.32 -13.11
C SER A 340 -12.76 -9.24 -14.59
N GLU A 341 -13.05 -8.04 -15.10
CA GLU A 341 -13.28 -7.76 -16.51
C GLU A 341 -11.97 -7.85 -17.31
N ALA A 342 -10.85 -7.35 -16.75
CA ALA A 342 -9.53 -7.56 -17.31
C ALA A 342 -9.15 -9.05 -17.37
N ALA A 343 -9.49 -9.82 -16.33
CA ALA A 343 -9.28 -11.26 -16.28
C ALA A 343 -10.16 -12.02 -17.29
N GLU A 344 -11.37 -11.52 -17.59
CA GLU A 344 -12.23 -12.07 -18.64
C GLU A 344 -11.57 -11.93 -20.02
N VAL A 345 -11.05 -10.75 -20.34
CA VAL A 345 -10.31 -10.53 -21.58
C VAL A 345 -9.04 -11.40 -21.65
N ALA A 346 -8.27 -11.45 -20.55
CA ALA A 346 -7.08 -12.29 -20.47
C ALA A 346 -7.41 -13.77 -20.73
N LYS A 347 -8.48 -14.28 -20.12
CA LYS A 347 -8.95 -15.65 -20.35
C LYS A 347 -9.39 -15.90 -21.80
N PHE A 348 -10.05 -14.93 -22.41
CA PHE A 348 -10.49 -14.99 -23.81
C PHE A 348 -9.31 -15.22 -24.77
N VAL A 349 -8.18 -14.56 -24.53
CA VAL A 349 -6.96 -14.68 -25.36
C VAL A 349 -5.97 -15.74 -24.85
N GLY A 350 -6.34 -16.53 -23.84
CA GLY A 350 -5.47 -17.53 -23.27
C GLY A 350 -4.28 -16.96 -22.49
N GLY A 351 -4.40 -15.73 -22.01
CA GLY A 351 -3.39 -15.01 -21.27
C GLY A 351 -3.68 -14.88 -19.77
N SER A 352 -2.89 -14.04 -19.10
CA SER A 352 -3.06 -13.70 -17.69
C SER A 352 -2.80 -12.22 -17.44
N VAL A 353 -3.53 -11.62 -16.49
CA VAL A 353 -3.26 -10.25 -16.03
C VAL A 353 -1.96 -10.26 -15.23
N THR A 354 -0.97 -9.49 -15.66
CA THR A 354 0.38 -9.42 -15.06
C THR A 354 0.74 -8.03 -14.55
N GLY A 355 -0.13 -7.05 -14.75
CA GLY A 355 0.02 -5.70 -14.21
C GLY A 355 -1.30 -4.95 -14.24
N SER A 356 -1.46 -3.98 -13.33
CA SER A 356 -2.66 -3.15 -13.33
C SER A 356 -2.42 -1.77 -12.73
N VAL A 357 -3.10 -0.78 -13.31
CA VAL A 357 -3.34 0.54 -12.73
C VAL A 357 -4.86 0.74 -12.76
N SER A 358 -5.57 -0.02 -11.90
CA SER A 358 -7.03 -0.15 -11.95
C SER A 358 -7.76 1.18 -11.77
N SER A 359 -7.16 2.14 -11.06
CA SER A 359 -7.72 3.50 -10.93
C SER A 359 -7.94 4.27 -12.23
N ILE A 360 -7.22 3.90 -13.28
CA ILE A 360 -7.38 4.45 -14.62
C ILE A 360 -7.83 3.38 -15.62
N GLY A 361 -8.19 2.18 -15.12
CA GLY A 361 -8.62 1.07 -15.94
C GLY A 361 -7.52 0.45 -16.81
N LEU A 362 -6.25 0.66 -16.48
CA LEU A 362 -5.12 0.17 -17.26
C LEU A 362 -4.64 -1.18 -16.73
N TYR A 363 -4.53 -2.17 -17.63
CA TYR A 363 -4.09 -3.53 -17.30
C TYR A 363 -3.04 -4.02 -18.27
N LYS A 364 -2.04 -4.72 -17.79
CA LYS A 364 -1.07 -5.46 -18.60
C LYS A 364 -1.49 -6.93 -18.63
N ILE A 365 -1.60 -7.49 -19.82
CA ILE A 365 -1.93 -8.90 -20.01
C ILE A 365 -0.77 -9.56 -20.72
N GLU A 366 -0.23 -10.62 -20.14
CA GLU A 366 0.73 -11.51 -20.77
C GLU A 366 -0.02 -12.57 -21.58
N VAL A 367 0.38 -12.74 -22.84
CA VAL A 367 -0.18 -13.68 -23.78
C VAL A 367 0.90 -14.63 -24.31
N ASN A 368 0.50 -15.76 -24.89
CA ASN A 368 1.46 -16.76 -25.38
C ASN A 368 1.82 -16.49 -26.84
N THR A 369 2.51 -15.39 -27.12
CA THR A 369 2.97 -14.96 -28.44
C THR A 369 4.49 -14.72 -28.44
N ASN A 370 5.12 -14.78 -29.61
CA ASN A 370 6.55 -14.61 -29.79
C ASN A 370 6.93 -13.65 -30.93
N THR A 371 5.95 -13.25 -31.73
CA THR A 371 6.13 -12.38 -32.89
C THR A 371 5.14 -11.23 -32.89
N ALA A 372 5.47 -10.16 -33.63
CA ALA A 372 4.59 -9.02 -33.80
C ALA A 372 3.25 -9.43 -34.46
N THR A 373 3.29 -10.31 -35.44
CA THR A 373 2.09 -10.78 -36.14
C THR A 373 1.15 -11.53 -35.22
N GLU A 374 1.66 -12.47 -34.41
CA GLU A 374 0.85 -13.19 -33.44
C GLU A 374 0.22 -12.25 -32.38
N LEU A 375 0.98 -11.23 -31.95
CA LEU A 375 0.48 -10.23 -30.99
C LEU A 375 -0.63 -9.38 -31.61
N GLN A 376 -0.48 -8.97 -32.87
CA GLN A 376 -1.50 -8.22 -33.62
C GLN A 376 -2.78 -9.05 -33.84
N ASP A 377 -2.65 -10.35 -34.08
CA ASP A 377 -3.81 -11.26 -34.19
C ASP A 377 -4.58 -11.34 -32.85
N VAL A 378 -3.87 -11.35 -31.72
CA VAL A 378 -4.49 -11.29 -30.38
C VAL A 378 -5.22 -9.96 -30.17
N ILE A 379 -4.59 -8.82 -30.49
CA ILE A 379 -5.19 -7.49 -30.39
C ILE A 379 -6.46 -7.42 -31.26
N GLY A 380 -6.37 -7.81 -32.51
CA GLY A 380 -7.51 -7.85 -33.44
C GLY A 380 -8.65 -8.76 -32.97
N SER A 381 -8.33 -9.86 -32.26
CA SER A 381 -9.34 -10.74 -31.65
C SER A 381 -10.12 -10.05 -30.55
N ILE A 382 -9.43 -9.28 -29.67
CA ILE A 382 -10.07 -8.51 -28.59
C ILE A 382 -10.96 -7.41 -29.17
N GLU A 383 -10.46 -6.65 -30.17
CA GLU A 383 -11.22 -5.60 -30.85
C GLU A 383 -12.47 -6.15 -31.53
N SER A 384 -12.34 -7.31 -32.17
CA SER A 384 -13.46 -7.99 -32.86
C SER A 384 -14.50 -8.53 -31.90
N ALA A 385 -14.10 -8.94 -30.67
CA ALA A 385 -14.99 -9.44 -29.65
C ALA A 385 -15.89 -8.33 -29.05
N SER A 386 -15.55 -7.06 -29.29
CA SER A 386 -16.36 -5.88 -28.89
C SER A 386 -16.81 -5.89 -27.44
N PHE A 387 -15.90 -6.17 -26.49
CA PHE A 387 -16.18 -6.05 -25.07
C PHE A 387 -16.64 -4.62 -24.73
N SER A 388 -17.83 -4.46 -24.18
CA SER A 388 -18.43 -3.15 -23.90
C SER A 388 -17.65 -2.30 -22.88
N PHE A 389 -16.81 -2.92 -22.11
CA PHE A 389 -15.96 -2.30 -21.08
C PHE A 389 -14.52 -2.03 -21.55
N VAL A 390 -14.12 -2.49 -22.74
CA VAL A 390 -12.79 -2.22 -23.33
C VAL A 390 -12.82 -0.92 -24.09
N LEU A 391 -11.97 0.04 -23.72
CA LEU A 391 -11.80 1.32 -24.42
C LEU A 391 -10.73 1.23 -25.48
N SER A 392 -9.61 0.55 -25.19
CA SER A 392 -8.54 0.31 -26.15
C SER A 392 -7.68 -0.88 -25.73
N VAL A 393 -7.01 -1.46 -26.72
CA VAL A 393 -5.97 -2.46 -26.55
C VAL A 393 -4.79 -2.09 -27.44
N SER A 394 -3.56 -2.28 -26.96
CA SER A 394 -2.34 -1.99 -27.71
C SER A 394 -1.18 -2.88 -27.23
N GLU A 395 -0.10 -2.87 -27.99
CA GLU A 395 1.17 -3.47 -27.56
C GLU A 395 1.73 -2.75 -26.32
N ASN A 396 2.50 -3.46 -25.53
CA ASN A 396 3.32 -2.85 -24.47
C ASN A 396 4.61 -2.28 -25.08
N ALA A 397 4.52 -1.06 -25.60
CA ALA A 397 5.65 -0.37 -26.24
C ALA A 397 6.58 0.24 -25.18
N LEU A 398 7.88 0.00 -25.35
CA LEU A 398 8.92 0.64 -24.55
C LEU A 398 9.24 2.00 -25.16
N MET A 399 9.02 3.07 -24.39
CA MET A 399 9.49 4.39 -24.81
C MET A 399 11.00 4.44 -24.59
N ALA A 400 11.78 4.59 -25.66
CA ALA A 400 13.21 4.85 -25.56
C ALA A 400 13.42 6.10 -24.67
N PRO A 401 14.34 6.08 -23.71
CA PRO A 401 14.70 7.29 -22.98
C PRO A 401 15.22 8.33 -23.99
N ARG A 402 14.60 9.48 -24.03
CA ARG A 402 15.04 10.64 -24.82
C ARG A 402 16.24 11.32 -24.18
#